data_08fe56f91a5f62694da0a1c1794169bd
#
_entry.id   08fe56f91a5f62694da0a1c1794169bd
#
_cell.length_a   1.000
_cell.length_b   1.000
_cell.length_c   1.000
_cell.angle_alpha   90.00
_cell.angle_beta   90.00
_cell.angle_gamma   90.00
#
_symmetry.space_group_name_H-M   'P 1'
#
loop_
_entity.id
_entity.type
_entity.pdbx_description
1 polymer ?
#
loop_
_entity_poly.entity_id
_entity_poly.type
_entity_poly.pdbx_seq_one_letter_code
_entity_poly.pdbx_strand_id
1 'polypeptide(L)'
;GLLKPNQVLNKAYRQVAIETTDFDLFKNALRTLRDNIVDGQREHTQKEHLRNFLSETFYKPYYMAPEEDIDLAIRLDKTIKSNIGFLIEVKSTTNKGEMISNDNLNRKALQELLLYYLKERVNKKNNDIKYLIATNIHEFFIFDAHEFERKFYQNKQLRREFQDFVDGRKTSNKTDFFYTEIATTYIEEVKDSLSL
;
A
#
# COMPACT_ATOMS: atom_id res chain seq x y z
N GLY A 1 15.65 4.52 -2.45
CA GLY A 1 16.11 3.84 -3.67
C GLY A 1 15.63 2.40 -3.76
N LEU A 2 15.61 1.84 -4.96
CA LEU A 2 15.13 0.47 -5.22
C LEU A 2 16.07 -0.56 -4.57
N LEU A 3 15.51 -1.43 -3.72
CA LEU A 3 16.23 -2.53 -3.09
C LEU A 3 16.01 -3.84 -3.88
N LYS A 4 17.04 -4.67 -3.98
CA LYS A 4 16.89 -6.00 -4.58
C LYS A 4 16.21 -6.97 -3.60
N PRO A 5 15.43 -7.96 -4.05
CA PRO A 5 14.75 -8.92 -3.16
C PRO A 5 15.68 -9.60 -2.14
N ASN A 6 16.92 -9.88 -2.53
CA ASN A 6 17.92 -10.47 -1.62
C ASN A 6 18.45 -9.51 -0.54
N GLN A 7 18.18 -8.21 -0.64
CA GLN A 7 18.55 -7.21 0.36
C GLN A 7 17.45 -7.02 1.40
N VAL A 8 16.18 -7.22 1.01
CA VAL A 8 15.01 -7.01 1.88
C VAL A 8 14.55 -8.30 2.58
N LEU A 9 14.75 -9.45 1.96
CA LEU A 9 14.35 -10.72 2.56
C LEU A 9 15.27 -11.09 3.72
N ASN A 10 14.69 -11.34 4.89
CA ASN A 10 15.41 -11.90 6.03
C ASN A 10 16.09 -13.23 5.64
N LYS A 11 17.32 -13.43 6.11
CA LYS A 11 18.10 -14.66 5.83
C LYS A 11 17.34 -15.94 6.20
N ALA A 12 16.57 -15.93 7.28
CA ALA A 12 15.76 -17.07 7.71
C ALA A 12 14.72 -17.46 6.64
N TYR A 13 14.05 -16.48 6.03
CA TYR A 13 13.05 -16.77 4.98
C TYR A 13 13.67 -17.31 3.69
N ARG A 14 14.92 -16.98 3.39
CA ARG A 14 15.62 -17.52 2.19
C ARG A 14 15.94 -19.01 2.32
N GLN A 15 15.93 -19.55 3.54
CA GLN A 15 16.21 -20.95 3.84
C GLN A 15 14.94 -21.79 3.99
N VAL A 16 13.76 -21.16 3.99
CA VAL A 16 12.50 -21.89 4.06
C VAL A 16 12.27 -22.59 2.74
N ALA A 17 12.15 -23.91 2.76
CA ALA A 17 11.73 -24.68 1.61
C ALA A 17 10.28 -24.34 1.27
N ILE A 18 10.01 -24.07 0.00
CA ILE A 18 8.64 -23.88 -0.49
C ILE A 18 8.12 -25.27 -0.88
N GLU A 19 7.00 -25.67 -0.27
CA GLU A 19 6.34 -26.92 -0.64
C GLU A 19 5.83 -26.83 -2.07
N THR A 20 5.93 -27.95 -2.80
CA THR A 20 5.49 -28.01 -4.21
C THR A 20 4.02 -27.63 -4.36
N THR A 21 3.18 -28.04 -3.40
CA THR A 21 1.74 -27.69 -3.37
C THR A 21 1.50 -26.20 -3.26
N ASP A 22 2.24 -25.49 -2.45
CA ASP A 22 2.14 -24.05 -2.29
C ASP A 22 2.62 -23.30 -3.53
N PHE A 23 3.70 -23.80 -4.13
CA PHE A 23 4.20 -23.25 -5.39
C PHE A 23 3.23 -23.43 -6.55
N ASP A 24 2.62 -24.62 -6.67
CA ASP A 24 1.62 -24.89 -7.71
C ASP A 24 0.34 -24.08 -7.50
N LEU A 25 -0.11 -23.92 -6.26
CA LEU A 25 -1.23 -23.05 -5.90
C LEU A 25 -0.95 -21.60 -6.33
N PHE A 26 0.20 -21.06 -5.94
CA PHE A 26 0.61 -19.72 -6.33
C PHE A 26 0.67 -19.53 -7.83
N LYS A 27 1.31 -20.46 -8.54
CA LYS A 27 1.46 -20.43 -10.00
C LYS A 27 0.11 -20.45 -10.72
N ASN A 28 -0.82 -21.28 -10.27
CA ASN A 28 -2.16 -21.37 -10.87
C ASN A 28 -2.98 -20.10 -10.58
N ALA A 29 -2.94 -19.59 -9.34
CA ALA A 29 -3.62 -18.35 -8.98
C ALA A 29 -3.05 -17.14 -9.76
N LEU A 30 -1.72 -17.09 -9.95
CA LEU A 30 -1.08 -16.03 -10.75
C LEU A 30 -1.49 -16.11 -12.24
N ARG A 31 -1.62 -17.30 -12.81
CA ARG A 31 -2.14 -17.45 -14.16
C ARG A 31 -3.58 -16.95 -14.27
N THR A 32 -4.44 -17.34 -13.33
CA THR A 32 -5.82 -16.86 -13.26
C THR A 32 -5.89 -15.34 -13.15
N LEU A 33 -5.07 -14.72 -12.28
CA LEU A 33 -4.98 -13.27 -12.20
C LEU A 33 -4.62 -12.66 -13.55
N ARG A 34 -3.52 -13.13 -14.15
CA ARG A 34 -3.03 -12.62 -15.43
C ARG A 34 -4.06 -12.75 -16.55
N ASP A 35 -4.73 -13.88 -16.63
CA ASP A 35 -5.68 -14.17 -17.70
C ASP A 35 -7.00 -13.38 -17.54
N ASN A 36 -7.31 -12.90 -16.32
CA ASN A 36 -8.48 -12.08 -16.01
C ASN A 36 -8.22 -10.57 -16.09
N ILE A 37 -6.96 -10.13 -16.09
CA ILE A 37 -6.63 -8.72 -16.23
C ILE A 37 -6.61 -8.34 -17.70
N VAL A 38 -7.50 -7.42 -18.04
CA VAL A 38 -7.61 -6.85 -19.40
C VAL A 38 -7.52 -5.34 -19.33
N ASP A 39 -6.70 -4.74 -20.19
CA ASP A 39 -6.58 -3.29 -20.28
C ASP A 39 -7.94 -2.65 -20.60
N GLY A 40 -8.23 -1.55 -19.93
CA GLY A 40 -9.51 -0.86 -20.06
C GLY A 40 -10.64 -1.39 -19.18
N GLN A 41 -10.43 -2.48 -18.43
CA GLN A 41 -11.37 -2.85 -17.38
C GLN A 41 -11.50 -1.74 -16.32
N ARG A 42 -12.66 -1.68 -15.67
CA ARG A 42 -12.87 -0.79 -14.52
C ARG A 42 -11.87 -1.16 -13.40
N GLU A 43 -11.30 -0.16 -12.77
CA GLU A 43 -10.35 -0.31 -11.66
C GLU A 43 -10.90 -1.24 -10.56
N HIS A 44 -12.17 -1.07 -10.19
CA HIS A 44 -12.83 -1.95 -9.22
C HIS A 44 -12.77 -3.44 -9.61
N THR A 45 -12.97 -3.78 -10.89
CA THR A 45 -12.86 -5.18 -11.36
C THR A 45 -11.43 -5.69 -11.21
N GLN A 46 -10.45 -4.89 -11.54
CA GLN A 46 -9.04 -5.25 -11.39
C GLN A 46 -8.64 -5.44 -9.91
N LYS A 47 -9.17 -4.59 -9.01
CA LYS A 47 -9.01 -4.74 -7.55
C LYS A 47 -9.55 -6.09 -7.05
N GLU A 48 -10.73 -6.49 -7.51
CA GLU A 48 -11.32 -7.77 -7.12
C GLU A 48 -10.49 -8.97 -7.60
N HIS A 49 -9.93 -8.93 -8.81
CA HIS A 49 -9.03 -9.98 -9.28
C HIS A 49 -7.76 -10.07 -8.42
N LEU A 50 -7.17 -8.92 -8.04
CA LEU A 50 -6.02 -8.89 -7.14
C LEU A 50 -6.39 -9.44 -5.75
N ARG A 51 -7.53 -9.01 -5.19
CA ARG A 51 -8.01 -9.49 -3.89
C ARG A 51 -8.17 -11.01 -3.89
N ASN A 52 -8.79 -11.57 -4.92
CA ASN A 52 -8.97 -13.01 -5.06
C ASN A 52 -7.62 -13.74 -5.12
N PHE A 53 -6.69 -13.27 -5.93
CA PHE A 53 -5.34 -13.84 -6.00
C PHE A 53 -4.65 -13.87 -4.63
N LEU A 54 -4.67 -12.76 -3.89
CA LEU A 54 -4.02 -12.67 -2.58
C LEU A 54 -4.72 -13.56 -1.55
N SER A 55 -6.06 -13.60 -1.54
CA SER A 55 -6.84 -14.40 -0.59
C SER A 55 -6.80 -15.91 -0.88
N GLU A 56 -6.54 -16.31 -2.10
CA GLU A 56 -6.39 -17.71 -2.48
C GLU A 56 -4.97 -18.26 -2.26
N THR A 57 -3.99 -17.37 -2.05
CA THR A 57 -2.58 -17.72 -1.91
C THR A 57 -2.08 -17.48 -0.48
N PHE A 58 -1.00 -16.73 -0.33
CA PHE A 58 -0.29 -16.52 0.92
C PHE A 58 -1.15 -15.87 2.03
N TYR A 59 -2.09 -14.99 1.66
CA TYR A 59 -2.91 -14.26 2.63
C TYR A 59 -4.24 -14.96 2.97
N LYS A 60 -4.46 -16.17 2.51
CA LYS A 60 -5.67 -16.96 2.83
C LYS A 60 -6.03 -17.02 4.33
N PRO A 61 -5.07 -17.08 5.28
CA PRO A 61 -5.39 -17.10 6.69
C PRO A 61 -5.83 -15.75 7.28
N TYR A 62 -5.71 -14.66 6.53
CA TYR A 62 -5.91 -13.30 7.05
C TYR A 62 -7.22 -12.68 6.56
N TYR A 63 -7.82 -11.83 7.39
CA TYR A 63 -8.97 -11.05 6.95
C TYR A 63 -8.53 -9.95 5.99
N MET A 64 -9.20 -9.88 4.86
CA MET A 64 -8.88 -8.94 3.79
C MET A 64 -10.15 -8.29 3.24
N ALA A 65 -10.22 -6.97 3.24
CA ALA A 65 -11.35 -6.21 2.71
C ALA A 65 -10.93 -4.77 2.36
N PRO A 66 -11.71 -4.06 1.53
CA PRO A 66 -11.66 -2.62 1.47
C PRO A 66 -12.02 -2.01 2.84
N GLU A 67 -11.38 -0.92 3.21
CA GLU A 67 -11.59 -0.25 4.51
C GLU A 67 -11.68 1.25 4.31
N GLU A 68 -12.83 1.86 4.56
CA GLU A 68 -13.04 3.29 4.36
C GLU A 68 -12.58 3.74 2.96
N ASP A 69 -11.50 4.54 2.91
CA ASP A 69 -10.89 5.02 1.66
C ASP A 69 -9.78 4.09 1.13
N ILE A 70 -9.42 3.03 1.89
CA ILE A 70 -8.33 2.12 1.52
C ILE A 70 -8.86 1.09 0.52
N ASP A 71 -8.21 0.96 -0.62
CA ASP A 71 -8.61 0.02 -1.66
C ASP A 71 -8.64 -1.42 -1.18
N LEU A 72 -7.59 -1.82 -0.44
CA LEU A 72 -7.48 -3.14 0.14
C LEU A 72 -6.62 -3.11 1.40
N ALA A 73 -7.17 -3.58 2.51
CA ALA A 73 -6.46 -3.75 3.78
C ALA A 73 -6.36 -5.23 4.13
N ILE A 74 -5.17 -5.67 4.55
CA ILE A 74 -4.97 -7.02 5.09
C ILE A 74 -4.71 -6.88 6.58
N ARG A 75 -5.50 -7.57 7.39
CA ARG A 75 -5.37 -7.56 8.83
C ARG A 75 -4.39 -8.64 9.30
N LEU A 76 -3.89 -8.50 10.51
CA LEU A 76 -2.89 -9.42 11.07
C LEU A 76 -3.48 -10.72 11.62
N ASP A 77 -4.81 -10.90 11.53
CA ASP A 77 -5.52 -12.11 11.94
C ASP A 77 -6.78 -12.29 11.07
N LYS A 78 -7.51 -13.38 11.31
CA LYS A 78 -8.73 -13.80 10.60
C LYS A 78 -9.96 -12.93 10.86
N THR A 79 -9.86 -11.96 11.77
CA THR A 79 -11.01 -11.17 12.21
C THR A 79 -10.91 -9.70 11.83
N ILE A 80 -12.08 -9.09 11.59
CA ILE A 80 -12.21 -7.65 11.36
C ILE A 80 -11.75 -6.79 12.55
N LYS A 81 -11.64 -7.40 13.74
CA LYS A 81 -11.23 -6.68 14.96
C LYS A 81 -9.71 -6.58 15.12
N SER A 82 -8.95 -7.35 14.36
CA SER A 82 -7.48 -7.27 14.41
C SER A 82 -6.97 -6.01 13.70
N ASN A 83 -5.76 -5.59 14.06
CA ASN A 83 -5.15 -4.42 13.44
C ASN A 83 -4.82 -4.67 11.96
N ILE A 84 -4.88 -3.63 11.15
CA ILE A 84 -4.41 -3.66 9.77
C ILE A 84 -2.88 -3.74 9.79
N GLY A 85 -2.35 -4.70 9.05
CA GLY A 85 -0.91 -4.88 8.86
C GLY A 85 -0.42 -4.42 7.49
N PHE A 86 -1.29 -4.43 6.48
CA PHE A 86 -0.95 -4.06 5.11
C PHE A 86 -1.98 -3.10 4.54
N LEU A 87 -1.48 -2.00 3.98
CA LEU A 87 -2.27 -1.02 3.24
C LEU A 87 -1.92 -1.14 1.77
N ILE A 88 -2.91 -1.36 0.92
CA ILE A 88 -2.70 -1.56 -0.51
C ILE A 88 -3.55 -0.55 -1.29
N GLU A 89 -2.89 0.25 -2.10
CA GLU A 89 -3.51 1.13 -3.07
C GLU A 89 -3.37 0.54 -4.47
N VAL A 90 -4.47 0.44 -5.19
CA VAL A 90 -4.51 -0.20 -6.52
C VAL A 90 -4.93 0.84 -7.56
N LYS A 91 -4.11 1.02 -8.56
CA LYS A 91 -4.44 1.82 -9.74
C LYS A 91 -4.73 0.92 -10.94
N SER A 92 -5.60 1.37 -11.82
CA SER A 92 -5.86 0.68 -13.08
C SER A 92 -4.55 0.49 -13.87
N THR A 93 -4.42 -0.63 -14.58
CA THR A 93 -3.27 -0.95 -15.44
C THR A 93 -2.97 0.13 -16.48
N THR A 94 -3.97 0.91 -16.86
CA THR A 94 -3.85 2.01 -17.83
C THR A 94 -3.66 3.39 -17.19
N ASN A 95 -3.85 3.53 -15.88
CA ASN A 95 -3.73 4.82 -15.18
C ASN A 95 -2.28 5.13 -14.78
N LYS A 96 -1.45 5.42 -15.77
CA LYS A 96 -0.04 5.77 -15.55
C LYS A 96 0.15 7.15 -14.89
N GLY A 97 -0.85 8.02 -14.96
CA GLY A 97 -0.78 9.37 -14.40
C GLY A 97 -0.81 9.39 -12.87
N GLU A 98 -1.54 8.48 -12.26
CA GLU A 98 -1.69 8.39 -10.79
C GLU A 98 -0.79 7.32 -10.16
N MET A 99 -0.31 6.36 -10.96
CA MET A 99 0.58 5.31 -10.48
C MET A 99 2.02 5.83 -10.33
N ILE A 100 2.69 5.43 -9.27
CA ILE A 100 4.12 5.72 -9.05
C ILE A 100 4.99 4.97 -10.06
N SER A 101 6.17 5.51 -10.31
CA SER A 101 7.22 4.88 -11.10
C SER A 101 8.58 5.05 -10.42
N ASN A 102 9.59 4.33 -10.88
CA ASN A 102 10.94 4.47 -10.35
C ASN A 102 11.49 5.91 -10.46
N ASP A 103 11.07 6.63 -11.49
CA ASP A 103 11.52 8.01 -11.75
C ASP A 103 10.65 9.05 -11.04
N ASN A 104 9.44 8.67 -10.61
CA ASN A 104 8.52 9.58 -9.94
C ASN A 104 7.65 8.87 -8.91
N LEU A 105 8.04 9.00 -7.65
CA LEU A 105 7.27 8.49 -6.51
C LEU A 105 6.15 9.44 -6.08
N ASN A 106 6.27 10.75 -6.37
CA ASN A 106 5.27 11.74 -5.95
C ASN A 106 4.05 11.74 -6.88
N ARG A 107 3.29 10.67 -6.79
CA ARG A 107 2.04 10.46 -7.53
C ARG A 107 0.91 10.16 -6.55
N LYS A 108 -0.32 10.26 -7.03
CA LYS A 108 -1.53 10.10 -6.22
C LYS A 108 -1.53 8.79 -5.42
N ALA A 109 -1.09 7.68 -6.00
CA ALA A 109 -1.04 6.40 -5.27
C ALA A 109 -0.19 6.47 -3.99
N LEU A 110 0.95 7.17 -3.97
CA LEU A 110 1.74 7.34 -2.75
C LEU A 110 1.12 8.37 -1.81
N GLN A 111 0.48 9.40 -2.33
CA GLN A 111 -0.22 10.43 -1.55
C GLN A 111 -1.41 9.82 -0.80
N GLU A 112 -2.16 8.92 -1.43
CA GLU A 112 -3.24 8.14 -0.83
C GLU A 112 -2.71 7.21 0.27
N LEU A 113 -1.66 6.43 -0.01
CA LEU A 113 -1.02 5.59 1.00
C LEU A 113 -0.53 6.39 2.21
N LEU A 114 0.00 7.60 2.01
CA LEU A 114 0.42 8.46 3.10
C LEU A 114 -0.77 8.93 3.95
N LEU A 115 -1.89 9.28 3.32
CA LEU A 115 -3.11 9.63 4.04
C LEU A 115 -3.61 8.46 4.89
N TYR A 116 -3.69 7.25 4.31
CA TYR A 116 -4.15 6.06 5.01
C TYR A 116 -3.24 5.70 6.17
N TYR A 117 -1.92 5.76 5.95
CA TYR A 117 -0.94 5.53 7.00
C TYR A 117 -1.11 6.50 8.17
N LEU A 118 -1.27 7.80 7.90
CA LEU A 118 -1.46 8.80 8.96
C LEU A 118 -2.80 8.61 9.68
N LYS A 119 -3.88 8.27 8.98
CA LYS A 119 -5.16 7.93 9.61
C LYS A 119 -5.02 6.74 10.57
N GLU A 120 -4.37 5.66 10.14
CA GLU A 120 -4.13 4.49 10.98
C GLU A 120 -3.22 4.82 12.17
N ARG A 121 -2.08 5.49 11.94
CA ARG A 121 -1.08 5.77 12.96
C ARG A 121 -1.52 6.84 13.97
N VAL A 122 -2.11 7.94 13.49
CA VAL A 122 -2.45 9.10 14.35
C VAL A 122 -3.83 8.91 14.97
N ASN A 123 -4.85 8.63 14.16
CA ASN A 123 -6.23 8.59 14.66
C ASN A 123 -6.56 7.26 15.33
N LYS A 124 -6.24 6.14 14.69
CA LYS A 124 -6.54 4.79 15.22
C LYS A 124 -5.43 4.23 16.12
N LYS A 125 -4.29 4.91 16.22
CA LYS A 125 -3.10 4.49 17.01
C LYS A 125 -2.61 3.08 16.66
N ASN A 126 -2.81 2.67 15.41
CA ASN A 126 -2.35 1.39 14.91
C ASN A 126 -0.83 1.40 14.70
N ASN A 127 -0.10 0.68 15.54
CA ASN A 127 1.37 0.55 15.50
C ASN A 127 1.83 -0.72 14.77
N ASP A 128 0.92 -1.51 14.24
CA ASP A 128 1.19 -2.86 13.73
C ASP A 128 1.31 -2.91 12.21
N ILE A 129 1.21 -1.78 11.51
CA ILE A 129 1.39 -1.71 10.06
C ILE A 129 2.79 -2.21 9.73
N LYS A 130 2.88 -3.14 8.77
CA LYS A 130 4.12 -3.76 8.31
C LYS A 130 4.56 -3.22 6.96
N TYR A 131 3.64 -3.18 6.01
CA TYR A 131 3.94 -2.75 4.64
C TYR A 131 2.83 -1.87 4.06
N LEU A 132 3.26 -0.96 3.19
CA LEU A 132 2.39 -0.18 2.33
C LEU A 132 2.73 -0.53 0.89
N ILE A 133 1.72 -0.76 0.07
CA ILE A 133 1.90 -1.28 -1.28
C ILE A 133 1.09 -0.43 -2.26
N ALA A 134 1.75 0.13 -3.27
CA ALA A 134 1.09 0.68 -4.43
C ALA A 134 1.26 -0.28 -5.61
N THR A 135 0.19 -0.57 -6.33
CA THR A 135 0.24 -1.51 -7.45
C THR A 135 -0.72 -1.14 -8.57
N ASN A 136 -0.33 -1.43 -9.80
CA ASN A 136 -1.21 -1.51 -10.97
C ASN A 136 -1.36 -2.96 -11.45
N ILE A 137 -1.09 -3.94 -10.57
CA ILE A 137 -1.11 -5.38 -10.80
C ILE A 137 0.11 -5.88 -11.60
N HIS A 138 0.62 -5.11 -12.55
CA HIS A 138 1.84 -5.44 -13.29
C HIS A 138 3.11 -5.09 -12.51
N GLU A 139 3.03 -4.05 -11.70
CA GLU A 139 4.13 -3.54 -10.88
C GLU A 139 3.67 -3.40 -9.43
N PHE A 140 4.54 -3.76 -8.51
CA PHE A 140 4.31 -3.62 -7.07
C PHE A 140 5.43 -2.79 -6.46
N PHE A 141 5.06 -1.68 -5.86
CA PHE A 141 5.97 -0.84 -5.08
C PHE A 141 5.67 -1.07 -3.60
N ILE A 142 6.61 -1.69 -2.90
CA ILE A 142 6.43 -2.16 -1.52
C ILE A 142 7.32 -1.34 -0.61
N PHE A 143 6.71 -0.63 0.33
CA PHE A 143 7.40 0.17 1.33
C PHE A 143 7.32 -0.49 2.69
N ASP A 144 8.43 -0.56 3.41
CA ASP A 144 8.45 -0.94 4.82
C ASP A 144 7.80 0.18 5.66
N ALA A 145 6.90 -0.17 6.56
CA ALA A 145 6.24 0.80 7.43
C ALA A 145 7.22 1.56 8.33
N HIS A 146 8.40 1.00 8.64
CA HIS A 146 9.46 1.73 9.35
C HIS A 146 10.02 2.91 8.55
N GLU A 147 10.05 2.82 7.20
CA GLU A 147 10.41 3.95 6.36
C GLU A 147 9.37 5.08 6.49
N PHE A 148 8.07 4.73 6.45
CA PHE A 148 6.99 5.70 6.66
C PHE A 148 7.02 6.29 8.07
N GLU A 149 7.30 5.48 9.09
CA GLU A 149 7.49 5.96 10.46
C GLU A 149 8.59 7.02 10.52
N ARG A 150 9.77 6.69 9.99
CA ARG A 150 10.96 7.54 10.06
C ARG A 150 10.83 8.80 9.19
N LYS A 151 10.27 8.68 7.99
CA LYS A 151 10.22 9.78 7.01
C LYS A 151 9.01 10.69 7.19
N PHE A 152 7.87 10.14 7.59
CA PHE A 152 6.62 10.87 7.65
C PHE A 152 6.09 11.02 9.08
N TYR A 153 5.89 9.93 9.82
CA TYR A 153 5.27 10.04 11.15
C TYR A 153 6.14 10.79 12.15
N GLN A 154 7.46 10.65 12.12
CA GLN A 154 8.38 11.40 13.00
C GLN A 154 8.45 12.88 12.64
N ASN A 155 8.00 13.30 11.46
CA ASN A 155 7.91 14.71 11.09
C ASN A 155 6.76 15.38 11.86
N LYS A 156 7.11 16.20 12.86
CA LYS A 156 6.13 16.88 13.72
C LYS A 156 5.26 17.86 12.96
N GLN A 157 5.80 18.53 11.94
CA GLN A 157 5.06 19.49 11.14
C GLN A 157 4.00 18.76 10.28
N LEU A 158 4.37 17.69 9.60
CA LEU A 158 3.40 16.87 8.84
C LEU A 158 2.27 16.38 9.74
N ARG A 159 2.57 15.85 10.92
CA ARG A 159 1.53 15.40 11.86
C ARG A 159 0.59 16.51 12.29
N ARG A 160 1.14 17.72 12.52
CA ARG A 160 0.34 18.90 12.85
C ARG A 160 -0.56 19.28 11.68
N GLU A 161 -0.03 19.35 10.47
CA GLU A 161 -0.81 19.68 9.28
C GLU A 161 -1.89 18.64 8.96
N PHE A 162 -1.57 17.35 9.15
CA PHE A 162 -2.55 16.28 9.06
C PHE A 162 -3.67 16.45 10.11
N GLN A 163 -3.33 16.75 11.37
CA GLN A 163 -4.31 16.99 12.42
C GLN A 163 -5.19 18.21 12.10
N ASP A 164 -4.59 19.31 11.63
CA ASP A 164 -5.32 20.50 11.20
C ASP A 164 -6.26 20.20 10.03
N PHE A 165 -5.85 19.33 9.12
CA PHE A 165 -6.70 18.84 8.03
C PHE A 165 -7.89 18.03 8.54
N VAL A 166 -7.64 17.04 9.40
CA VAL A 166 -8.69 16.17 9.98
C VAL A 166 -9.69 16.98 10.82
N ASP A 167 -9.22 17.96 11.58
CA ASP A 167 -10.04 18.80 12.44
C ASP A 167 -10.77 19.93 11.68
N GLY A 168 -10.61 19.99 10.35
CA GLY A 168 -11.26 21.01 9.52
C GLY A 168 -10.70 22.43 9.69
N ARG A 169 -9.46 22.56 10.20
CA ARG A 169 -8.78 23.86 10.35
C ARG A 169 -8.04 24.33 9.09
N LYS A 170 -8.02 23.52 8.04
CA LYS A 170 -7.51 23.88 6.72
C LYS A 170 -8.63 24.47 5.85
N THR A 171 -8.28 25.04 4.72
CA THR A 171 -9.21 25.65 3.75
C THR A 171 -10.13 24.64 3.10
N SER A 172 -9.79 23.36 3.14
CA SER A 172 -10.61 22.26 2.63
C SER A 172 -10.36 20.99 3.47
N ASN A 173 -11.39 20.17 3.62
CA ASN A 173 -11.34 18.85 4.23
C ASN A 173 -11.49 17.71 3.20
N LYS A 174 -11.45 18.04 1.91
CA LYS A 174 -11.49 17.04 0.84
C LYS A 174 -10.13 16.35 0.72
N THR A 175 -10.13 15.06 0.41
CA THR A 175 -8.91 14.26 0.27
C THR A 175 -7.96 14.82 -0.80
N ASP A 176 -8.49 15.36 -1.91
CA ASP A 176 -7.68 16.01 -2.93
C ASP A 176 -6.82 17.15 -2.39
N PHE A 177 -7.35 17.94 -1.43
CA PHE A 177 -6.57 18.98 -0.75
C PHE A 177 -5.37 18.38 0.00
N PHE A 178 -5.59 17.27 0.73
CA PHE A 178 -4.49 16.61 1.41
C PHE A 178 -3.43 16.14 0.40
N TYR A 179 -3.83 15.57 -0.72
CA TYR A 179 -2.91 15.06 -1.73
C TYR A 179 -2.08 16.17 -2.35
N THR A 180 -2.72 17.24 -2.80
CA THR A 180 -2.06 18.30 -3.56
C THR A 180 -1.29 19.29 -2.69
N GLU A 181 -1.81 19.64 -1.51
CA GLU A 181 -1.26 20.72 -0.69
C GLU A 181 -0.36 20.21 0.45
N ILE A 182 -0.62 19.00 0.96
CA ILE A 182 0.12 18.44 2.08
C ILE A 182 1.05 17.33 1.61
N ALA A 183 0.50 16.21 1.15
CA ALA A 183 1.28 15.00 0.84
C ALA A 183 2.36 15.26 -0.20
N THR A 184 2.03 15.99 -1.28
CA THR A 184 2.99 16.33 -2.35
C THR A 184 4.26 16.98 -1.78
N THR A 185 4.11 17.94 -0.88
CA THR A 185 5.26 18.66 -0.28
C THR A 185 6.18 17.71 0.47
N TYR A 186 5.63 16.90 1.37
CA TYR A 186 6.45 16.02 2.22
C TYR A 186 7.02 14.82 1.47
N ILE A 187 6.32 14.31 0.46
CA ILE A 187 6.86 13.25 -0.41
C ILE A 187 8.02 13.81 -1.23
N GLU A 188 7.90 15.03 -1.76
CA GLU A 188 8.97 15.67 -2.54
C GLU A 188 10.26 15.81 -1.74
N GLU A 189 10.17 16.17 -0.46
CA GLU A 189 11.33 16.30 0.44
C GLU A 189 12.08 14.98 0.67
N VAL A 190 11.40 13.83 0.61
CA VAL A 190 11.99 12.54 1.00
C VAL A 190 12.11 11.52 -0.14
N LYS A 191 11.54 11.78 -1.31
CA LYS A 191 11.42 10.81 -2.41
C LYS A 191 12.75 10.16 -2.80
N ASP A 192 13.84 10.91 -2.84
CA ASP A 192 15.17 10.42 -3.24
C ASP A 192 15.80 9.50 -2.18
N SER A 193 15.34 9.60 -0.95
CA SER A 193 15.83 8.82 0.20
C SER A 193 14.86 7.75 0.68
N LEU A 194 13.68 7.66 0.07
CA LEU A 194 12.69 6.63 0.39
C LEU A 194 13.12 5.30 -0.22
N SER A 195 13.13 4.24 0.59
CA SER A 195 13.47 2.88 0.17
C SER A 195 12.21 2.07 -0.18
N LEU A 196 12.28 1.30 -1.26
CA LEU A 196 11.27 0.36 -1.74
C LEU A 196 11.92 -0.93 -2.27
#